data_699d20cee09321cc42f38d58f85344af
#
_entry.id   699d20cee09321cc42f38d58f85344af
#
_cell.length_a   1.000
_cell.length_b   1.000
_cell.length_c   1.000
_cell.angle_alpha   90.00
_cell.angle_beta   90.00
_cell.angle_gamma   90.00
#
_symmetry.space_group_name_H-M   'P 1'
#
loop_
_entity.id
_entity.type
_entity.pdbx_description
1 polymer ?
#
loop_
_entity_poly.entity_id
_entity_poly.type
_entity_poly.pdbx_seq_one_letter_code
_entity_poly.pdbx_strand_id
1 'polypeptide(L)'
;NQRKAGKWTFYYRSLCALFTDPLFNKYWSGPVGESPLEWNTEIVKANRVFTSASEWVRRSSEGSESYAGLFEAQDPKGWITALQNWLKHVGRAETQDPIIQNTAYHIHTLLAQLTRTLTIEVEPLVLLKLIKQQLRSGTVDFVGEPLEGLQIMGILESRTLDFKNVILAGVNEGILPAGRRFNSLLPYDIKRNYGLPTYEEKDAVYAYHFYRIQQRCLSSTITFNTDSEAMGGGEPSRFLVQLENELQNTACTVHPRTFLQGPVAPNSMEQLFSAEKTLSVVQAFEAWMARGISASSLNELTSMPDRFYQKRLIRVKEEEEVEEQVSAMVMGNLIHKGLEKVYEPHVGKSLKQIDVELWTEQAYKAGFNYLIEVERYSKNALTQGRNLLTLEICKKMIRQFLQYDARRAAQGTLILKGVETKLDFEMQHPTLKLPMKFTGVVDRLEVY
;
A
#
# COMPACT_ATOMS: atom_id res chain seq x y z
N ASN A 1 -0.21 -15.71 -8.52
CA ASN A 1 0.15 -17.13 -8.46
C ASN A 1 0.73 -17.58 -9.81
N GLN A 2 1.86 -18.22 -9.79
CA GLN A 2 2.50 -18.76 -11.00
C GLN A 2 2.73 -20.26 -10.83
N ARG A 3 2.53 -21.02 -11.90
CA ARG A 3 2.87 -22.43 -11.95
C ARG A 3 4.25 -22.57 -12.59
N LYS A 4 5.28 -22.81 -11.78
CA LYS A 4 6.66 -23.07 -12.26
C LYS A 4 6.98 -24.57 -12.06
N ALA A 5 7.42 -25.26 -13.12
CA ALA A 5 7.79 -26.67 -13.08
C ALA A 5 6.76 -27.59 -12.39
N GLY A 6 5.46 -27.35 -12.63
CA GLY A 6 4.37 -28.14 -12.05
C GLY A 6 3.99 -27.78 -10.60
N LYS A 7 4.72 -26.88 -9.93
CA LYS A 7 4.44 -26.45 -8.56
C LYS A 7 3.83 -25.05 -8.55
N TRP A 8 2.83 -24.85 -7.71
CA TRP A 8 2.25 -23.55 -7.47
C TRP A 8 3.15 -22.73 -6.55
N THR A 9 3.30 -21.43 -6.90
CA THR A 9 4.01 -20.47 -6.09
C THR A 9 3.14 -19.24 -5.87
N PHE A 10 3.22 -18.66 -4.68
CA PHE A 10 2.54 -17.42 -4.33
C PHE A 10 3.52 -16.25 -4.45
N TYR A 11 3.01 -15.15 -4.98
CA TYR A 11 3.72 -13.89 -5.02
C TYR A 11 3.61 -13.18 -3.67
N TYR A 12 4.71 -12.67 -3.16
CA TYR A 12 4.81 -12.15 -1.79
C TYR A 12 3.77 -11.08 -1.45
N ARG A 13 3.48 -10.14 -2.37
CA ARG A 13 2.49 -9.07 -2.09
C ARG A 13 1.11 -9.62 -1.75
N SER A 14 0.70 -10.70 -2.39
CA SER A 14 -0.58 -11.34 -2.10
C SER A 14 -0.59 -11.99 -0.72
N LEU A 15 0.53 -12.61 -0.34
CA LEU A 15 0.66 -13.23 0.98
C LEU A 15 0.82 -12.18 2.09
N CYS A 16 1.65 -11.17 1.87
CA CYS A 16 1.81 -10.08 2.83
C CYS A 16 0.48 -9.37 3.08
N ALA A 17 -0.30 -9.07 2.02
CA ALA A 17 -1.62 -8.49 2.16
C ALA A 17 -2.59 -9.38 2.96
N LEU A 18 -2.52 -10.71 2.79
CA LEU A 18 -3.32 -11.65 3.57
C LEU A 18 -2.85 -11.73 5.01
N PHE A 19 -1.53 -11.82 5.24
CA PHE A 19 -0.95 -12.00 6.57
C PHE A 19 -0.99 -10.74 7.44
N THR A 20 -1.11 -9.56 6.83
CA THR A 20 -1.32 -8.30 7.54
C THR A 20 -2.80 -7.92 7.68
N ASP A 21 -3.71 -8.68 7.06
CA ASP A 21 -5.14 -8.42 7.16
C ASP A 21 -5.64 -8.61 8.61
N PRO A 22 -6.31 -7.60 9.21
CA PRO A 22 -6.76 -7.65 10.59
C PRO A 22 -7.76 -8.79 10.86
N LEU A 23 -8.65 -9.09 9.90
CA LEU A 23 -9.63 -10.18 10.06
C LEU A 23 -8.96 -11.53 9.98
N PHE A 24 -8.02 -11.72 9.05
CA PHE A 24 -7.27 -12.96 8.94
C PHE A 24 -6.48 -13.25 10.22
N ASN A 25 -5.81 -12.22 10.78
CA ASN A 25 -5.08 -12.37 12.04
C ASN A 25 -5.99 -12.62 13.24
N LYS A 26 -7.12 -11.89 13.35
CA LYS A 26 -8.07 -12.04 14.46
C LYS A 26 -8.66 -13.43 14.54
N TYR A 27 -8.96 -14.05 13.40
CA TYR A 27 -9.60 -15.37 13.32
C TYR A 27 -8.62 -16.49 13.00
N TRP A 28 -7.33 -16.23 13.07
CA TRP A 28 -6.31 -17.25 12.91
C TRP A 28 -6.31 -18.21 14.10
N SER A 29 -6.49 -19.51 13.85
CA SER A 29 -6.45 -20.58 14.84
C SER A 29 -5.42 -21.67 14.48
N GLY A 30 -4.33 -21.26 13.86
CA GLY A 30 -3.22 -22.13 13.50
C GLY A 30 -2.38 -22.59 14.70
N PRO A 31 -1.19 -23.18 14.44
CA PRO A 31 -0.31 -23.70 15.47
C PRO A 31 0.01 -22.67 16.55
N VAL A 32 0.09 -23.13 17.80
CA VAL A 32 0.47 -22.28 18.94
C VAL A 32 1.91 -21.81 18.75
N GLY A 33 2.11 -20.47 18.73
CA GLY A 33 3.41 -19.85 18.56
C GLY A 33 3.77 -19.42 17.14
N GLU A 34 2.92 -19.67 16.15
CA GLU A 34 3.06 -19.11 14.79
C GLU A 34 1.90 -18.16 14.47
N SER A 35 2.24 -16.92 14.12
CA SER A 35 1.26 -15.92 13.70
C SER A 35 1.45 -15.54 12.23
N PRO A 36 0.37 -15.18 11.50
CA PRO A 36 0.51 -14.65 10.14
C PRO A 36 1.41 -13.43 10.05
N LEU A 37 1.46 -12.57 11.08
CA LEU A 37 2.36 -11.42 11.14
C LEU A 37 3.83 -11.83 11.20
N GLU A 38 4.15 -12.92 11.90
CA GLU A 38 5.50 -13.47 11.91
C GLU A 38 5.89 -14.04 10.54
N TRP A 39 4.96 -14.69 9.87
CA TRP A 39 5.15 -15.17 8.50
C TRP A 39 5.40 -14.02 7.51
N ASN A 40 4.67 -12.91 7.65
CA ASN A 40 4.94 -11.70 6.89
C ASN A 40 6.37 -11.21 7.13
N THR A 41 6.77 -11.12 8.39
CA THR A 41 8.11 -10.68 8.79
C THR A 41 9.20 -11.60 8.22
N GLU A 42 8.97 -12.92 8.20
CA GLU A 42 9.89 -13.90 7.63
C GLU A 42 10.05 -13.73 6.11
N ILE A 43 8.93 -13.53 5.38
CA ILE A 43 8.96 -13.28 3.92
C ILE A 43 9.82 -12.06 3.61
N VAL A 44 9.60 -10.96 4.34
CA VAL A 44 10.31 -9.69 4.15
C VAL A 44 11.78 -9.84 4.49
N LYS A 45 12.12 -10.35 5.67
CA LYS A 45 13.51 -10.55 6.12
C LYS A 45 14.31 -11.51 5.24
N ALA A 46 13.65 -12.51 4.66
CA ALA A 46 14.29 -13.47 3.78
C ALA A 46 14.26 -13.05 2.31
N ASN A 47 13.77 -11.86 1.99
CA ASN A 47 13.61 -11.30 0.64
C ASN A 47 12.97 -12.31 -0.34
N ARG A 48 11.88 -12.95 0.08
CA ARG A 48 11.21 -14.00 -0.71
C ARG A 48 10.16 -13.43 -1.65
N VAL A 49 10.51 -13.22 -2.89
CA VAL A 49 9.57 -12.74 -3.94
C VAL A 49 8.50 -13.78 -4.26
N PHE A 50 8.87 -15.06 -4.32
CA PHE A 50 7.95 -16.18 -4.53
C PHE A 50 8.19 -17.26 -3.48
N THR A 51 7.10 -17.79 -2.94
CA THR A 51 7.11 -18.89 -1.96
C THR A 51 6.31 -20.08 -2.48
N SER A 52 6.65 -21.29 -2.03
CA SER A 52 5.96 -22.51 -2.45
C SER A 52 4.61 -22.64 -1.73
N ALA A 53 3.56 -23.00 -2.47
CA ALA A 53 2.28 -23.34 -1.90
C ALA A 53 2.37 -24.48 -0.87
N SER A 54 3.20 -25.50 -1.14
CA SER A 54 3.39 -26.63 -0.23
C SER A 54 3.99 -26.25 1.14
N GLU A 55 4.72 -25.15 1.21
CA GLU A 55 5.23 -24.62 2.48
C GLU A 55 4.08 -24.11 3.35
N TRP A 56 3.18 -23.32 2.77
CA TRP A 56 2.05 -22.73 3.49
C TRP A 56 0.98 -23.76 3.83
N VAL A 57 0.76 -24.76 2.94
CA VAL A 57 -0.10 -25.91 3.23
C VAL A 57 0.40 -26.63 4.48
N ARG A 58 1.70 -26.95 4.56
CA ARG A 58 2.28 -27.63 5.72
C ARG A 58 2.10 -26.81 7.01
N ARG A 59 2.46 -25.52 6.99
CA ARG A 59 2.34 -24.63 8.17
C ARG A 59 0.90 -24.45 8.63
N SER A 60 -0.05 -24.40 7.71
CA SER A 60 -1.47 -24.21 8.04
C SER A 60 -2.21 -25.49 8.40
N SER A 61 -1.59 -26.68 8.23
CA SER A 61 -2.22 -27.98 8.54
C SER A 61 -2.11 -28.39 10.01
N GLU A 62 -1.26 -27.75 10.79
CA GLU A 62 -0.94 -28.15 12.17
C GLU A 62 -1.91 -27.56 13.22
N GLY A 63 -2.92 -26.76 12.80
CA GLY A 63 -3.90 -26.15 13.68
C GLY A 63 -5.15 -27.01 13.93
N SER A 64 -6.00 -26.57 14.85
CA SER A 64 -7.27 -27.21 15.19
C SER A 64 -8.28 -27.19 14.04
N GLU A 65 -8.23 -26.18 13.17
CA GLU A 65 -8.95 -26.14 11.91
C GLU A 65 -7.95 -25.89 10.78
N SER A 66 -7.98 -26.76 9.75
CA SER A 66 -7.04 -26.69 8.66
C SER A 66 -7.35 -25.53 7.71
N TYR A 67 -6.42 -24.56 7.61
CA TYR A 67 -6.40 -23.52 6.58
C TYR A 67 -5.66 -23.95 5.32
N ALA A 68 -5.16 -25.17 5.31
CA ALA A 68 -4.37 -25.73 4.20
C ALA A 68 -5.07 -25.55 2.84
N GLY A 69 -6.39 -25.74 2.82
CA GLY A 69 -7.20 -25.56 1.63
C GLY A 69 -7.13 -24.18 0.98
N LEU A 70 -6.81 -23.12 1.74
CA LEU A 70 -6.62 -21.78 1.18
C LEU A 70 -5.33 -21.67 0.36
N PHE A 71 -4.33 -22.48 0.71
CA PHE A 71 -3.01 -22.47 0.07
C PHE A 71 -2.81 -23.65 -0.91
N GLU A 72 -3.72 -24.61 -0.90
CA GLU A 72 -3.65 -25.74 -1.83
C GLU A 72 -3.89 -25.30 -3.27
N ALA A 73 -3.18 -25.95 -4.18
CA ALA A 73 -3.37 -25.80 -5.62
C ALA A 73 -4.59 -26.61 -6.06
N GLN A 74 -5.75 -26.03 -5.95
CA GLN A 74 -7.02 -26.67 -6.28
C GLN A 74 -7.63 -26.10 -7.56
N ASP A 75 -8.66 -26.76 -8.06
CA ASP A 75 -9.54 -26.21 -9.08
C ASP A 75 -10.37 -25.04 -8.52
N PRO A 76 -11.05 -24.28 -9.36
CA PRO A 76 -11.89 -23.15 -8.92
C PRO A 76 -12.96 -23.55 -7.89
N LYS A 77 -13.54 -24.74 -7.97
CA LYS A 77 -14.53 -25.23 -7.01
C LYS A 77 -13.91 -25.53 -5.64
N GLY A 78 -12.70 -26.11 -5.64
CA GLY A 78 -11.94 -26.34 -4.42
C GLY A 78 -11.61 -25.04 -3.67
N TRP A 79 -11.24 -23.97 -4.40
CA TRP A 79 -11.00 -22.66 -3.77
C TRP A 79 -12.26 -22.05 -3.17
N ILE A 80 -13.42 -22.18 -3.83
CA ILE A 80 -14.70 -21.73 -3.25
C ILE A 80 -14.98 -22.51 -1.96
N THR A 81 -14.77 -23.81 -1.95
CA THR A 81 -14.99 -24.66 -0.78
C THR A 81 -14.07 -24.29 0.37
N ALA A 82 -12.80 -24.04 0.10
CA ALA A 82 -11.84 -23.60 1.11
C ALA A 82 -12.22 -22.25 1.71
N LEU A 83 -12.64 -21.30 0.87
CA LEU A 83 -13.11 -19.99 1.32
C LEU A 83 -14.40 -20.10 2.14
N GLN A 84 -15.34 -20.96 1.74
CA GLN A 84 -16.55 -21.23 2.50
C GLN A 84 -16.26 -21.82 3.88
N ASN A 85 -15.29 -22.74 3.97
CA ASN A 85 -14.90 -23.32 5.26
C ASN A 85 -14.28 -22.25 6.18
N TRP A 86 -13.43 -21.39 5.64
CA TRP A 86 -12.89 -20.27 6.41
C TRP A 86 -13.98 -19.30 6.87
N LEU A 87 -14.94 -18.95 6.02
CA LEU A 87 -16.07 -18.08 6.38
C LEU A 87 -16.98 -18.72 7.45
N LYS A 88 -17.16 -20.04 7.42
CA LYS A 88 -17.87 -20.76 8.50
C LYS A 88 -17.13 -20.65 9.83
N HIS A 89 -15.79 -20.73 9.80
CA HIS A 89 -14.99 -20.55 11.00
C HIS A 89 -15.15 -19.13 11.56
N VAL A 90 -15.03 -18.11 10.72
CA VAL A 90 -15.26 -16.71 11.11
C VAL A 90 -16.66 -16.49 11.69
N GLY A 91 -17.70 -17.08 11.06
CA GLY A 91 -19.08 -16.93 11.51
C GLY A 91 -19.43 -17.69 12.80
N ARG A 92 -18.65 -18.72 13.17
CA ARG A 92 -18.80 -19.49 14.41
C ARG A 92 -17.97 -18.96 15.57
N ALA A 93 -16.96 -18.14 15.27
CA ALA A 93 -16.13 -17.55 16.31
C ALA A 93 -17.01 -16.73 17.27
N GLU A 94 -16.70 -16.76 18.57
CA GLU A 94 -17.34 -15.93 19.59
C GLU A 94 -16.94 -14.46 19.40
N THR A 95 -17.39 -13.87 18.29
CA THR A 95 -17.17 -12.46 18.00
C THR A 95 -18.33 -11.64 18.57
N GLN A 96 -18.02 -10.53 19.18
CA GLN A 96 -19.01 -9.55 19.64
C GLN A 96 -19.52 -8.64 18.51
N ASP A 97 -19.05 -8.83 17.28
CA ASP A 97 -19.42 -7.98 16.14
C ASP A 97 -20.43 -8.68 15.20
N PRO A 98 -21.73 -8.37 15.34
CA PRO A 98 -22.78 -8.93 14.50
C PRO A 98 -22.61 -8.62 13.00
N ILE A 99 -21.92 -7.52 12.67
CA ILE A 99 -21.69 -7.12 11.28
C ILE A 99 -20.76 -8.12 10.60
N ILE A 100 -19.68 -8.52 11.29
CA ILE A 100 -18.74 -9.52 10.77
C ILE A 100 -19.43 -10.87 10.56
N GLN A 101 -20.22 -11.32 11.54
CA GLN A 101 -20.95 -12.58 11.45
C GLN A 101 -21.93 -12.58 10.27
N ASN A 102 -22.74 -11.52 10.16
CA ASN A 102 -23.72 -11.36 9.09
C ASN A 102 -23.04 -11.29 7.72
N THR A 103 -21.96 -10.53 7.61
CA THR A 103 -21.17 -10.42 6.37
C THR A 103 -20.60 -11.78 5.98
N ALA A 104 -20.01 -12.52 6.90
CA ALA A 104 -19.47 -13.86 6.65
C ALA A 104 -20.56 -14.83 6.19
N TYR A 105 -21.76 -14.78 6.81
CA TYR A 105 -22.90 -15.57 6.40
C TYR A 105 -23.38 -15.22 4.99
N HIS A 106 -23.52 -13.94 4.67
CA HIS A 106 -23.93 -13.48 3.32
C HIS A 106 -22.93 -13.90 2.25
N ILE A 107 -21.63 -13.71 2.48
CA ILE A 107 -20.61 -14.14 1.53
C ILE A 107 -20.63 -15.66 1.37
N HIS A 108 -20.77 -16.41 2.46
CA HIS A 108 -20.87 -17.88 2.41
C HIS A 108 -22.06 -18.32 1.56
N THR A 109 -23.24 -17.72 1.77
CA THR A 109 -24.47 -18.04 1.03
C THR A 109 -24.34 -17.72 -0.46
N LEU A 110 -23.75 -16.56 -0.79
CA LEU A 110 -23.47 -16.16 -2.15
C LEU A 110 -22.51 -17.16 -2.85
N LEU A 111 -21.45 -17.58 -2.19
CA LEU A 111 -20.53 -18.58 -2.74
C LEU A 111 -21.22 -19.94 -2.93
N ALA A 112 -22.13 -20.33 -2.02
CA ALA A 112 -22.92 -21.54 -2.17
C ALA A 112 -23.88 -21.48 -3.38
N GLN A 113 -24.53 -20.35 -3.60
CA GLN A 113 -25.35 -20.11 -4.78
C GLN A 113 -24.51 -20.18 -6.07
N LEU A 114 -23.35 -19.49 -6.08
CA LEU A 114 -22.45 -19.50 -7.23
C LEU A 114 -21.99 -20.94 -7.56
N THR A 115 -21.63 -21.74 -6.57
CA THR A 115 -21.25 -23.14 -6.78
C THR A 115 -22.37 -23.98 -7.40
N ARG A 116 -23.63 -23.74 -7.02
CA ARG A 116 -24.80 -24.47 -7.59
C ARG A 116 -25.10 -24.05 -9.01
N THR A 117 -24.89 -22.77 -9.35
CA THR A 117 -25.19 -22.22 -10.68
C THR A 117 -24.08 -22.44 -11.71
N LEU A 118 -22.82 -22.59 -11.26
CA LEU A 118 -21.69 -22.85 -12.12
C LEU A 118 -21.69 -24.34 -12.59
N THR A 119 -22.34 -24.60 -13.72
CA THR A 119 -22.41 -25.91 -14.36
C THR A 119 -21.21 -26.22 -15.27
N ILE A 120 -20.46 -25.18 -15.64
CA ILE A 120 -19.30 -25.27 -16.54
C ILE A 120 -17.99 -25.01 -15.76
N GLU A 121 -16.91 -25.53 -16.29
CA GLU A 121 -15.58 -25.18 -15.81
C GLU A 121 -15.26 -23.73 -16.17
N VAL A 122 -14.85 -22.95 -15.18
CA VAL A 122 -14.55 -21.51 -15.33
C VAL A 122 -13.09 -21.29 -14.96
N GLU A 123 -12.40 -20.48 -15.75
CA GLU A 123 -11.04 -20.07 -15.41
C GLU A 123 -10.97 -19.29 -14.07
N PRO A 124 -9.91 -19.46 -13.28
CA PRO A 124 -9.76 -18.82 -11.97
C PRO A 124 -9.95 -17.30 -11.99
N LEU A 125 -9.45 -16.61 -13.02
CA LEU A 125 -9.61 -15.16 -13.16
C LEU A 125 -11.05 -14.74 -13.44
N VAL A 126 -11.78 -15.54 -14.22
CA VAL A 126 -13.21 -15.29 -14.50
C VAL A 126 -14.02 -15.52 -13.23
N LEU A 127 -13.74 -16.60 -12.49
CA LEU A 127 -14.39 -16.87 -11.21
C LEU A 127 -14.17 -15.71 -10.22
N LEU A 128 -12.93 -15.21 -10.10
CA LEU A 128 -12.66 -14.06 -9.23
C LEU A 128 -13.43 -12.80 -9.63
N LYS A 129 -13.57 -12.54 -10.93
CA LYS A 129 -14.38 -11.42 -11.44
C LYS A 129 -15.85 -11.60 -11.09
N LEU A 130 -16.40 -12.79 -11.25
CA LEU A 130 -17.78 -13.11 -10.90
C LEU A 130 -18.03 -12.93 -9.40
N ILE A 131 -17.15 -13.46 -8.55
CA ILE A 131 -17.25 -13.27 -7.09
C ILE A 131 -17.22 -11.78 -6.74
N LYS A 132 -16.26 -11.01 -7.28
CA LYS A 132 -16.18 -9.57 -7.04
C LYS A 132 -17.41 -8.79 -7.52
N GLN A 133 -17.96 -9.18 -8.65
CA GLN A 133 -19.18 -8.56 -9.19
C GLN A 133 -20.37 -8.82 -8.26
N GLN A 134 -20.55 -10.04 -7.80
CA GLN A 134 -21.63 -10.41 -6.89
C GLN A 134 -21.47 -9.73 -5.52
N LEU A 135 -20.25 -9.68 -4.99
CA LEU A 135 -19.99 -9.00 -3.71
C LEU A 135 -20.29 -7.48 -3.76
N ARG A 136 -20.10 -6.84 -4.92
CA ARG A 136 -20.42 -5.41 -5.08
C ARG A 136 -21.92 -5.11 -5.03
N SER A 137 -22.77 -6.06 -5.39
CA SER A 137 -24.22 -5.94 -5.35
C SER A 137 -24.83 -6.44 -4.03
N GLY A 138 -24.01 -7.09 -3.20
CA GLY A 138 -24.43 -7.57 -1.89
C GLY A 138 -24.59 -6.42 -0.89
N THR A 139 -25.67 -6.44 -0.15
CA THR A 139 -25.94 -5.51 0.97
C THR A 139 -26.07 -6.30 2.26
N VAL A 140 -25.65 -5.72 3.36
CA VAL A 140 -25.86 -6.24 4.70
C VAL A 140 -26.87 -5.34 5.39
N ASP A 141 -27.98 -5.91 5.80
CA ASP A 141 -29.03 -5.16 6.48
C ASP A 141 -28.62 -4.85 7.91
N PHE A 142 -28.72 -3.58 8.27
CA PHE A 142 -28.56 -3.15 9.64
C PHE A 142 -29.89 -3.28 10.38
N VAL A 143 -29.88 -3.95 11.52
CA VAL A 143 -31.01 -3.97 12.42
C VAL A 143 -30.98 -2.71 13.26
N GLY A 144 -31.96 -1.84 13.07
CA GLY A 144 -32.15 -0.63 13.86
C GLY A 144 -33.60 -0.53 14.34
N GLU A 145 -33.83 0.25 15.40
CA GLU A 145 -35.18 0.55 15.86
C GLU A 145 -35.83 1.51 14.88
N PRO A 146 -36.87 1.08 14.15
CA PRO A 146 -37.57 1.94 13.22
C PRO A 146 -38.24 3.09 13.95
N LEU A 147 -38.07 4.31 13.46
CA LEU A 147 -38.69 5.54 13.96
C LEU A 147 -38.22 6.05 15.31
N GLU A 148 -37.15 5.50 15.88
CA GLU A 148 -36.51 6.03 17.08
C GLU A 148 -35.11 6.62 16.77
N GLY A 149 -34.81 7.77 17.37
CA GLY A 149 -33.54 8.45 17.22
C GLY A 149 -33.30 9.06 15.83
N LEU A 150 -32.02 9.15 15.44
CA LEU A 150 -31.61 9.68 14.14
C LEU A 150 -31.85 8.64 13.05
N GLN A 151 -32.66 9.00 12.07
CA GLN A 151 -32.94 8.19 10.90
C GLN A 151 -32.13 8.66 9.69
N ILE A 152 -31.29 7.78 9.13
CA ILE A 152 -30.51 8.03 7.91
C ILE A 152 -31.08 7.14 6.80
N MET A 153 -31.63 7.75 5.76
CA MET A 153 -32.29 7.03 4.69
C MET A 153 -32.19 7.79 3.36
N GLY A 154 -32.43 7.11 2.25
CA GLY A 154 -32.58 7.73 0.95
C GLY A 154 -33.91 8.49 0.86
N ILE A 155 -33.97 9.48 -0.05
CA ILE A 155 -35.17 10.31 -0.21
C ILE A 155 -36.42 9.50 -0.62
N LEU A 156 -36.24 8.42 -1.39
CA LEU A 156 -37.35 7.54 -1.79
C LEU A 156 -37.83 6.64 -0.63
N GLU A 157 -37.00 6.40 0.36
CA GLU A 157 -37.29 5.59 1.54
C GLU A 157 -38.08 6.40 2.60
N SER A 158 -37.98 7.74 2.54
CA SER A 158 -38.74 8.63 3.41
C SER A 158 -40.25 8.68 3.11
N ARG A 159 -40.67 7.83 2.19
CA ARG A 159 -42.04 7.72 1.69
C ARG A 159 -43.05 7.57 2.85
N THR A 160 -44.04 8.46 2.88
CA THR A 160 -45.11 8.52 3.90
C THR A 160 -44.67 8.87 5.33
N LEU A 161 -43.40 9.09 5.56
CA LEU A 161 -42.89 9.47 6.88
C LEU A 161 -42.86 10.99 7.05
N ASP A 162 -43.14 11.43 8.28
CA ASP A 162 -43.08 12.84 8.68
C ASP A 162 -42.01 13.02 9.79
N PHE A 163 -41.18 14.04 9.64
CA PHE A 163 -40.12 14.34 10.60
C PHE A 163 -40.20 15.80 11.06
N LYS A 164 -39.91 16.04 12.34
CA LYS A 164 -39.86 17.41 12.88
C LYS A 164 -38.65 18.19 12.36
N ASN A 165 -37.52 17.53 12.28
CA ASN A 165 -36.26 18.14 11.78
C ASN A 165 -35.76 17.27 10.61
N VAL A 166 -35.44 17.92 9.50
CA VAL A 166 -34.98 17.26 8.28
C VAL A 166 -33.61 17.83 7.87
N ILE A 167 -32.68 16.97 7.55
CA ILE A 167 -31.41 17.35 6.93
C ILE A 167 -31.32 16.65 5.58
N LEU A 168 -31.35 17.40 4.50
CA LEU A 168 -31.15 16.89 3.13
C LEU A 168 -29.72 17.18 2.69
N ALA A 169 -28.92 16.15 2.53
CA ALA A 169 -27.54 16.26 2.11
C ALA A 169 -27.36 15.95 0.61
N GLY A 170 -26.44 16.69 -0.03
CA GLY A 170 -26.08 16.46 -1.42
C GLY A 170 -27.18 16.83 -2.43
N VAL A 171 -27.91 17.93 -2.20
CA VAL A 171 -28.99 18.41 -3.07
C VAL A 171 -28.40 19.17 -4.25
N ASN A 172 -27.66 18.44 -5.09
CA ASN A 172 -27.05 18.97 -6.31
C ASN A 172 -27.84 18.57 -7.57
N GLU A 173 -27.78 19.42 -8.60
CA GLU A 173 -28.29 19.07 -9.92
C GLU A 173 -27.57 17.81 -10.45
N GLY A 174 -28.35 16.87 -11.02
CA GLY A 174 -27.82 15.58 -11.48
C GLY A 174 -27.67 14.50 -10.40
N ILE A 175 -27.78 14.86 -9.09
CA ILE A 175 -27.90 13.93 -7.97
C ILE A 175 -29.36 13.88 -7.51
N LEU A 176 -29.98 15.02 -7.30
CA LEU A 176 -31.39 15.17 -6.98
C LEU A 176 -32.00 16.29 -7.82
N PRO A 177 -32.77 16.01 -8.89
CA PRO A 177 -33.06 14.66 -9.39
C PRO A 177 -31.84 13.96 -9.96
N ALA A 178 -31.87 12.62 -9.94
CA ALA A 178 -30.80 11.82 -10.52
C ALA A 178 -30.76 12.05 -12.03
N GLY A 179 -29.62 12.54 -12.53
CA GLY A 179 -29.44 12.93 -13.91
C GLY A 179 -29.77 11.83 -14.93
N ARG A 180 -29.86 12.20 -16.21
CA ARG A 180 -30.27 11.38 -17.37
C ARG A 180 -29.30 10.21 -17.68
N ARG A 181 -29.03 9.31 -16.75
CA ARG A 181 -28.08 8.17 -16.92
C ARG A 181 -28.70 6.92 -17.52
N PHE A 182 -29.75 7.04 -18.36
CA PHE A 182 -30.31 5.87 -19.04
C PHE A 182 -29.91 5.84 -20.51
N ASN A 183 -28.90 5.05 -20.81
CA ASN A 183 -28.66 4.56 -22.17
C ASN A 183 -29.72 3.52 -22.50
N SER A 184 -30.91 3.97 -22.85
CA SER A 184 -31.97 3.12 -23.38
C SER A 184 -31.79 2.97 -24.87
N LEU A 185 -31.94 1.74 -25.38
CA LEU A 185 -32.00 1.47 -26.81
C LEU A 185 -33.23 2.10 -27.49
N LEU A 186 -34.26 2.46 -26.70
CA LEU A 186 -35.45 3.11 -27.19
C LEU A 186 -35.32 4.63 -27.10
N PRO A 187 -35.37 5.37 -28.23
CA PRO A 187 -35.39 6.82 -28.23
C PRO A 187 -36.56 7.41 -27.44
N TYR A 188 -36.39 8.64 -26.96
CA TYR A 188 -37.39 9.35 -26.16
C TYR A 188 -38.77 9.43 -26.85
N ASP A 189 -38.78 9.79 -28.13
CA ASP A 189 -40.04 9.96 -28.90
C ASP A 189 -40.85 8.66 -29.02
N ILE A 190 -40.15 7.53 -29.16
CA ILE A 190 -40.79 6.21 -29.19
C ILE A 190 -41.41 5.89 -27.83
N LYS A 191 -40.66 6.15 -26.72
CA LYS A 191 -41.18 5.94 -25.38
C LYS A 191 -42.44 6.76 -25.13
N ARG A 192 -42.42 8.03 -25.49
CA ARG A 192 -43.57 8.94 -25.34
C ARG A 192 -44.77 8.48 -26.14
N ASN A 193 -44.59 8.10 -27.40
CA ASN A 193 -45.67 7.65 -28.28
C ASN A 193 -46.32 6.35 -27.79
N TYR A 194 -45.57 5.47 -27.12
CA TYR A 194 -46.09 4.20 -26.61
C TYR A 194 -46.40 4.25 -25.09
N GLY A 195 -46.41 5.43 -24.46
CA GLY A 195 -46.73 5.58 -23.03
C GLY A 195 -45.74 4.89 -22.09
N LEU A 196 -44.48 4.72 -22.51
CA LEU A 196 -43.44 4.14 -21.66
C LEU A 196 -42.84 5.21 -20.77
N PRO A 197 -42.43 4.85 -19.53
CA PRO A 197 -41.83 5.79 -18.59
C PRO A 197 -40.62 6.51 -19.18
N THR A 198 -40.60 7.83 -19.03
CA THR A 198 -39.52 8.72 -19.45
C THR A 198 -38.76 9.27 -18.23
N TYR A 199 -37.83 10.19 -18.45
CA TYR A 199 -37.15 10.86 -17.34
C TYR A 199 -38.09 11.87 -16.63
N GLU A 200 -39.12 12.37 -17.29
CA GLU A 200 -40.06 13.36 -16.73
C GLU A 200 -40.86 12.76 -15.57
N GLU A 201 -41.35 11.53 -15.71
CA GLU A 201 -42.07 10.84 -14.64
C GLU A 201 -41.15 10.52 -13.45
N LYS A 202 -39.85 10.23 -13.71
CA LYS A 202 -38.89 10.04 -12.63
C LYS A 202 -38.59 11.34 -11.87
N ASP A 203 -38.35 12.41 -12.59
CA ASP A 203 -38.14 13.73 -11.99
C ASP A 203 -39.37 14.14 -11.16
N ALA A 204 -40.58 13.86 -11.64
CA ALA A 204 -41.80 14.12 -10.90
C ALA A 204 -41.89 13.31 -9.58
N VAL A 205 -41.45 12.06 -9.57
CA VAL A 205 -41.37 11.23 -8.34
C VAL A 205 -40.37 11.83 -7.33
N TYR A 206 -39.19 12.23 -7.79
CA TYR A 206 -38.20 12.87 -6.90
C TYR A 206 -38.71 14.22 -6.39
N ALA A 207 -39.33 15.04 -7.23
CA ALA A 207 -39.95 16.30 -6.83
C ALA A 207 -41.03 16.07 -5.77
N TYR A 208 -41.91 15.11 -5.96
CA TYR A 208 -42.92 14.76 -4.96
C TYR A 208 -42.30 14.45 -3.60
N HIS A 209 -41.28 13.58 -3.54
CA HIS A 209 -40.66 13.23 -2.29
C HIS A 209 -39.90 14.39 -1.66
N PHE A 210 -39.22 15.22 -2.49
CA PHE A 210 -38.52 16.38 -2.02
C PHE A 210 -39.44 17.40 -1.34
N TYR A 211 -40.57 17.73 -1.97
CA TYR A 211 -41.54 18.64 -1.38
C TYR A 211 -42.33 18.02 -0.24
N ARG A 212 -42.68 16.73 -0.34
CA ARG A 212 -43.49 16.04 0.64
C ARG A 212 -42.80 15.96 2.01
N ILE A 213 -41.51 15.68 2.07
CA ILE A 213 -40.77 15.57 3.34
C ILE A 213 -40.68 16.93 4.06
N GLN A 214 -40.78 18.03 3.32
CA GLN A 214 -40.66 19.37 3.87
C GLN A 214 -42.00 19.96 4.32
N GLN A 215 -43.14 19.42 3.86
CA GLN A 215 -44.45 19.99 4.16
C GLN A 215 -44.82 20.02 5.64
N ARG A 216 -44.30 19.08 6.44
CA ARG A 216 -44.64 18.91 7.86
C ARG A 216 -43.45 19.04 8.81
N CYS A 217 -42.30 19.40 8.32
CA CYS A 217 -41.14 19.62 9.18
C CYS A 217 -41.22 21.00 9.86
N LEU A 218 -40.69 21.08 11.05
CA LEU A 218 -40.52 22.35 11.78
C LEU A 218 -39.25 23.08 11.32
N SER A 219 -38.21 22.33 10.98
CA SER A 219 -36.98 22.88 10.39
C SER A 219 -36.42 21.94 9.32
N SER A 220 -35.91 22.54 8.27
CA SER A 220 -35.21 21.83 7.19
C SER A 220 -33.86 22.48 6.93
N THR A 221 -32.80 21.68 6.94
CA THR A 221 -31.45 22.09 6.55
C THR A 221 -31.08 21.37 5.26
N ILE A 222 -30.78 22.13 4.22
CA ILE A 222 -30.45 21.59 2.91
C ILE A 222 -29.01 21.93 2.60
N THR A 223 -28.20 20.93 2.24
CA THR A 223 -26.81 21.12 1.85
C THR A 223 -26.54 20.66 0.43
N PHE A 224 -25.67 21.36 -0.26
CA PHE A 224 -25.18 20.97 -1.59
C PHE A 224 -23.69 21.29 -1.70
N ASN A 225 -22.99 20.59 -2.59
CA ASN A 225 -21.59 20.80 -2.85
C ASN A 225 -21.42 21.85 -3.96
N THR A 226 -20.49 22.80 -3.76
CA THR A 226 -20.15 23.84 -4.75
C THR A 226 -18.88 23.51 -5.55
N ASP A 227 -18.23 22.38 -5.28
CA ASP A 227 -17.05 21.96 -6.01
C ASP A 227 -17.41 21.47 -7.41
N SER A 228 -16.83 22.09 -8.44
CA SER A 228 -17.06 21.76 -9.84
C SER A 228 -16.51 20.41 -10.27
N GLU A 229 -15.52 19.88 -9.55
CA GLU A 229 -14.93 18.55 -9.81
C GLU A 229 -15.74 17.43 -9.15
N ALA A 230 -16.64 17.76 -8.24
CA ALA A 230 -17.47 16.78 -7.56
C ALA A 230 -18.56 16.22 -8.51
N MET A 231 -18.98 14.99 -8.22
CA MET A 231 -20.09 14.35 -8.90
C MET A 231 -21.36 15.20 -8.74
N GLY A 232 -21.82 15.85 -9.82
CA GLY A 232 -22.96 16.77 -9.80
C GLY A 232 -22.66 18.22 -10.20
N GLY A 233 -21.40 18.52 -10.59
CA GLY A 233 -21.03 19.79 -11.24
C GLY A 233 -21.08 21.06 -10.37
N GLY A 234 -21.23 20.96 -9.05
CA GLY A 234 -21.21 22.09 -8.13
C GLY A 234 -22.45 23.01 -8.16
N GLU A 235 -23.48 22.65 -8.95
CA GLU A 235 -24.72 23.44 -9.04
C GLU A 235 -25.78 22.96 -8.04
N PRO A 236 -26.56 23.86 -7.42
CA PRO A 236 -27.68 23.49 -6.58
C PRO A 236 -28.79 22.82 -7.43
N SER A 237 -29.49 21.88 -6.84
CA SER A 237 -30.64 21.25 -7.50
C SER A 237 -31.68 22.28 -7.91
N ARG A 238 -32.30 22.05 -9.10
CA ARG A 238 -33.45 22.84 -9.55
C ARG A 238 -34.59 22.87 -8.53
N PHE A 239 -34.78 21.79 -7.77
CA PHE A 239 -35.81 21.74 -6.72
C PHE A 239 -35.52 22.70 -5.57
N LEU A 240 -34.24 22.87 -5.22
CA LEU A 240 -33.85 23.85 -4.20
C LEU A 240 -34.10 25.27 -4.69
N VAL A 241 -33.74 25.58 -5.93
CA VAL A 241 -33.97 26.91 -6.53
C VAL A 241 -35.48 27.24 -6.62
N GLN A 242 -36.29 26.25 -7.00
CA GLN A 242 -37.75 26.38 -7.04
C GLN A 242 -38.31 26.64 -5.64
N LEU A 243 -37.90 25.86 -4.64
CA LEU A 243 -38.33 25.99 -3.26
C LEU A 243 -38.00 27.38 -2.70
N GLU A 244 -36.79 27.89 -2.92
CA GLU A 244 -36.39 29.23 -2.48
C GLU A 244 -37.29 30.33 -3.07
N ASN A 245 -37.68 30.21 -4.33
CA ASN A 245 -38.57 31.15 -4.97
C ASN A 245 -40.02 31.05 -4.43
N GLU A 246 -40.51 29.88 -4.18
CA GLU A 246 -41.86 29.65 -3.65
C GLU A 246 -42.00 30.14 -2.21
N LEU A 247 -40.96 29.96 -1.39
CA LEU A 247 -40.98 30.36 0.02
C LEU A 247 -40.90 31.88 0.26
N GLN A 248 -40.49 32.69 -0.72
CA GLN A 248 -40.38 34.12 -0.59
C GLN A 248 -41.67 34.81 -0.17
N ASN A 249 -42.85 34.23 -0.45
CA ASN A 249 -44.16 34.81 -0.15
C ASN A 249 -44.91 34.01 0.94
N THR A 250 -44.22 33.21 1.72
CA THR A 250 -44.82 32.36 2.77
C THR A 250 -44.42 32.85 4.17
N ALA A 251 -45.10 32.32 5.21
CA ALA A 251 -44.75 32.57 6.60
C ALA A 251 -43.48 31.81 7.08
N CYS A 252 -42.80 31.10 6.19
CA CYS A 252 -41.59 30.40 6.53
C CYS A 252 -40.39 31.36 6.65
N THR A 253 -39.57 31.16 7.69
CA THR A 253 -38.31 31.89 7.82
C THR A 253 -37.24 31.19 6.99
N VAL A 254 -36.75 31.83 5.94
CA VAL A 254 -35.66 31.33 5.11
C VAL A 254 -34.35 32.00 5.54
N HIS A 255 -33.41 31.22 6.01
CA HIS A 255 -32.05 31.66 6.32
C HIS A 255 -31.21 31.77 5.06
N PRO A 256 -30.33 32.79 4.95
CA PRO A 256 -29.47 32.95 3.77
C PRO A 256 -28.50 31.75 3.65
N ARG A 257 -28.06 31.48 2.43
CA ARG A 257 -27.06 30.44 2.15
C ARG A 257 -25.75 30.75 2.86
N THR A 258 -25.24 29.76 3.60
CA THR A 258 -23.95 29.87 4.28
C THR A 258 -22.98 28.91 3.62
N PHE A 259 -21.85 29.43 3.19
CA PHE A 259 -20.79 28.58 2.63
C PHE A 259 -19.90 28.07 3.76
N LEU A 260 -19.84 26.74 3.88
CA LEU A 260 -18.91 26.07 4.77
C LEU A 260 -17.73 25.59 3.93
N GLN A 261 -16.61 26.27 4.07
CA GLN A 261 -15.37 25.75 3.53
C GLN A 261 -14.82 24.74 4.54
N GLY A 262 -14.73 23.49 4.13
CA GLY A 262 -14.01 22.47 4.90
C GLY A 262 -12.57 22.95 5.15
N PRO A 263 -11.94 22.55 6.25
CA PRO A 263 -10.53 22.82 6.41
C PRO A 263 -9.84 22.29 5.15
N VAL A 264 -9.21 23.22 4.40
CA VAL A 264 -8.26 22.81 3.37
C VAL A 264 -7.27 21.92 4.12
N ALA A 265 -7.30 20.62 3.86
CA ALA A 265 -6.29 19.75 4.42
C ALA A 265 -4.96 20.40 4.00
N PRO A 266 -4.13 20.84 4.96
CA PRO A 266 -2.86 21.42 4.58
C PRO A 266 -2.21 20.38 3.67
N ASN A 267 -1.81 20.79 2.46
CA ASN A 267 -1.10 19.92 1.56
C ASN A 267 -0.09 19.14 2.40
N SER A 268 -0.19 17.84 2.41
CA SER A 268 0.64 16.99 3.27
C SER A 268 2.14 17.21 3.06
N MET A 269 2.51 17.95 2.03
CA MET A 269 3.87 18.40 1.72
C MET A 269 4.29 19.70 2.42
N GLU A 270 3.37 20.47 3.01
CA GLU A 270 3.68 21.76 3.67
C GLU A 270 3.62 21.73 5.21
N GLN A 271 3.33 20.58 5.81
CA GLN A 271 3.61 20.41 7.24
C GLN A 271 5.12 20.35 7.42
N LEU A 272 5.74 21.52 7.52
CA LEU A 272 7.13 21.64 7.94
C LEU A 272 7.26 20.87 9.25
N PHE A 273 7.95 19.72 9.18
CA PHE A 273 8.28 18.95 10.36
C PHE A 273 9.08 19.85 11.30
N SER A 274 8.55 20.11 12.48
CA SER A 274 9.19 20.91 13.50
C SER A 274 9.40 20.06 14.74
N ALA A 275 10.64 19.90 15.17
CA ALA A 275 10.98 19.25 16.42
C ALA A 275 11.60 20.26 17.39
N GLU A 276 11.00 20.43 18.57
CA GLU A 276 11.56 21.26 19.60
C GLU A 276 12.90 20.68 20.11
N LYS A 277 13.88 21.54 20.33
CA LYS A 277 15.17 21.16 20.91
C LYS A 277 15.07 20.94 22.42
N THR A 278 14.29 19.95 22.81
CA THR A 278 14.17 19.55 24.22
C THR A 278 15.49 18.99 24.77
N LEU A 279 15.62 18.89 26.08
CA LEU A 279 16.82 18.32 26.72
C LEU A 279 17.11 16.89 26.22
N SER A 280 16.09 16.09 26.02
CA SER A 280 16.23 14.72 25.47
C SER A 280 16.78 14.70 24.05
N VAL A 281 16.36 15.65 23.20
CA VAL A 281 16.87 15.79 21.82
C VAL A 281 18.34 16.21 21.83
N VAL A 282 18.72 17.14 22.71
CA VAL A 282 20.12 17.57 22.87
C VAL A 282 20.99 16.41 23.34
N GLN A 283 20.55 15.65 24.33
CA GLN A 283 21.27 14.45 24.81
C GLN A 283 21.40 13.37 23.73
N ALA A 284 20.36 13.16 22.90
CA ALA A 284 20.42 12.23 21.78
C ALA A 284 21.42 12.69 20.71
N PHE A 285 21.52 14.00 20.48
CA PHE A 285 22.47 14.60 19.57
C PHE A 285 23.91 14.45 20.08
N GLU A 286 24.17 14.73 21.36
CA GLU A 286 25.46 14.51 22.00
C GLU A 286 25.89 13.04 21.94
N ALA A 287 24.96 12.12 22.21
CA ALA A 287 25.21 10.70 22.11
C ALA A 287 25.50 10.25 20.65
N TRP A 288 24.91 10.91 19.65
CA TRP A 288 25.23 10.66 18.25
C TRP A 288 26.64 11.15 17.91
N MET A 289 27.05 12.35 18.35
CA MET A 289 28.39 12.87 18.13
C MET A 289 29.47 11.97 18.77
N ALA A 290 29.20 11.48 19.98
CA ALA A 290 30.12 10.59 20.70
C ALA A 290 30.30 9.21 20.03
N ARG A 291 29.27 8.70 19.38
CA ARG A 291 29.34 7.42 18.63
C ARG A 291 30.19 7.52 17.37
N GLY A 292 30.18 8.68 16.73
CA GLY A 292 30.90 8.93 15.49
C GLY A 292 30.04 9.55 14.40
N ILE A 293 30.51 10.63 13.86
CA ILE A 293 29.89 11.41 12.77
C ILE A 293 30.41 10.85 11.44
N SER A 294 29.55 10.19 10.69
CA SER A 294 29.89 9.77 9.33
C SER A 294 29.61 10.88 8.32
N ALA A 295 30.28 10.87 7.17
CA ALA A 295 30.03 11.81 6.08
C ALA A 295 28.58 11.82 5.63
N SER A 296 27.94 10.64 5.53
CA SER A 296 26.53 10.51 5.20
C SER A 296 25.61 11.12 6.25
N SER A 297 25.91 10.92 7.55
CA SER A 297 25.11 11.47 8.64
C SER A 297 25.24 13.00 8.75
N LEU A 298 26.43 13.54 8.43
CA LEU A 298 26.64 14.98 8.34
C LEU A 298 25.87 15.61 7.17
N ASN A 299 25.87 14.94 6.02
CA ASN A 299 25.10 15.38 4.88
C ASN A 299 23.56 15.30 5.14
N GLU A 300 23.10 14.26 5.84
CA GLU A 300 21.68 14.18 6.29
C GLU A 300 21.33 15.35 7.22
N LEU A 301 22.21 15.69 8.17
CA LEU A 301 22.00 16.81 9.09
C LEU A 301 21.83 18.16 8.36
N THR A 302 22.65 18.40 7.31
CA THR A 302 22.68 19.68 6.60
C THR A 302 21.61 19.78 5.51
N SER A 303 21.31 18.68 4.82
CA SER A 303 20.41 18.67 3.65
C SER A 303 18.98 18.21 3.96
N MET A 304 18.81 17.35 4.99
CA MET A 304 17.54 16.72 5.37
C MET A 304 17.44 16.58 6.89
N PRO A 305 17.34 17.69 7.63
CA PRO A 305 17.39 17.68 9.09
C PRO A 305 16.24 16.91 9.76
N ASP A 306 15.07 16.86 9.14
CA ASP A 306 13.92 16.05 9.52
C ASP A 306 14.24 14.55 9.47
N ARG A 307 14.80 14.08 8.36
CA ARG A 307 15.25 12.69 8.19
C ARG A 307 16.37 12.34 9.15
N PHE A 308 17.32 13.26 9.36
CA PHE A 308 18.38 13.09 10.34
C PHE A 308 17.80 12.88 11.74
N TYR A 309 16.86 13.74 12.16
CA TYR A 309 16.19 13.61 13.45
C TYR A 309 15.52 12.25 13.61
N GLN A 310 14.70 11.85 12.64
CA GLN A 310 13.97 10.58 12.68
C GLN A 310 14.92 9.38 12.70
N LYS A 311 15.91 9.35 11.81
CA LYS A 311 16.78 8.20 11.61
C LYS A 311 17.92 8.10 12.64
N ARG A 312 18.54 9.23 13.00
CA ARG A 312 19.76 9.25 13.82
C ARG A 312 19.52 9.55 15.29
N LEU A 313 18.55 10.42 15.60
CA LEU A 313 18.26 10.79 16.99
C LEU A 313 17.22 9.88 17.62
N ILE A 314 16.03 9.80 17.06
CA ILE A 314 14.97 8.94 17.61
C ILE A 314 14.99 7.50 17.06
N ARG A 315 15.83 7.21 16.06
CA ARG A 315 16.10 5.88 15.51
C ARG A 315 14.85 5.15 15.00
N VAL A 316 14.01 5.88 14.30
CA VAL A 316 12.91 5.25 13.56
C VAL A 316 13.52 4.30 12.54
N LYS A 317 13.12 3.04 12.60
CA LYS A 317 13.50 2.04 11.60
C LYS A 317 12.56 2.18 10.41
N GLU A 318 13.12 2.31 9.22
CA GLU A 318 12.37 2.16 7.99
C GLU A 318 11.85 0.71 7.90
N GLU A 319 10.61 0.53 7.44
CA GLU A 319 10.09 -0.81 7.21
C GLU A 319 10.89 -1.47 6.09
N GLU A 320 11.34 -2.69 6.35
CA GLU A 320 11.99 -3.51 5.34
C GLU A 320 10.95 -3.97 4.32
N GLU A 321 11.23 -3.79 3.04
CA GLU A 321 10.39 -4.28 1.96
C GLU A 321 11.12 -5.35 1.15
N VAL A 322 10.37 -6.24 0.51
CA VAL A 322 10.94 -7.23 -0.39
C VAL A 322 11.43 -6.54 -1.67
N GLU A 323 12.71 -6.62 -1.95
CA GLU A 323 13.32 -6.09 -3.16
C GLU A 323 13.28 -7.10 -4.31
N GLU A 324 12.43 -6.84 -5.29
CA GLU A 324 12.32 -7.68 -6.50
C GLU A 324 13.43 -7.41 -7.51
N GLN A 325 13.89 -6.17 -7.54
CA GLN A 325 14.88 -5.68 -8.49
C GLN A 325 16.11 -5.20 -7.73
N VAL A 326 17.26 -5.47 -8.33
CA VAL A 326 18.54 -4.97 -7.81
C VAL A 326 18.53 -3.45 -7.90
N SER A 327 18.50 -2.78 -6.74
CA SER A 327 18.53 -1.32 -6.63
C SER A 327 19.92 -0.76 -6.92
N ALA A 328 20.02 0.55 -7.14
CA ALA A 328 21.32 1.21 -7.35
C ALA A 328 22.27 1.03 -6.17
N MET A 329 21.74 1.00 -4.94
CA MET A 329 22.52 0.74 -3.72
C MET A 329 23.09 -0.67 -3.72
N VAL A 330 22.26 -1.67 -4.04
CA VAL A 330 22.67 -3.07 -4.11
C VAL A 330 23.69 -3.32 -5.25
N MET A 331 23.53 -2.61 -6.39
CA MET A 331 24.55 -2.60 -7.45
C MET A 331 25.90 -2.08 -6.93
N GLY A 332 25.88 -0.98 -6.18
CA GLY A 332 27.07 -0.44 -5.52
C GLY A 332 27.71 -1.48 -4.60
N ASN A 333 26.93 -2.10 -3.71
CA ASN A 333 27.43 -3.12 -2.80
C ASN A 333 28.09 -4.31 -3.52
N LEU A 334 27.50 -4.78 -4.63
CA LEU A 334 28.08 -5.83 -5.46
C LEU A 334 29.46 -5.43 -5.99
N ILE A 335 29.57 -4.21 -6.55
CA ILE A 335 30.81 -3.73 -7.15
C ILE A 335 31.87 -3.52 -6.07
N HIS A 336 31.53 -2.87 -4.95
CA HIS A 336 32.43 -2.64 -3.82
C HIS A 336 32.96 -3.95 -3.26
N LYS A 337 32.07 -4.90 -2.92
CA LYS A 337 32.45 -6.20 -2.37
C LYS A 337 33.24 -7.07 -3.36
N GLY A 338 32.90 -6.98 -4.65
CA GLY A 338 33.66 -7.63 -5.70
C GLY A 338 35.09 -7.10 -5.79
N LEU A 339 35.25 -5.80 -5.86
CA LEU A 339 36.56 -5.13 -5.96
C LEU A 339 37.36 -5.29 -4.66
N GLU A 340 36.75 -5.15 -3.49
CA GLU A 340 37.38 -5.42 -2.19
C GLU A 340 38.09 -6.77 -2.21
N LYS A 341 37.35 -7.84 -2.60
CA LYS A 341 37.86 -9.20 -2.58
C LYS A 341 39.07 -9.44 -3.49
N VAL A 342 39.11 -8.77 -4.62
CA VAL A 342 40.22 -8.88 -5.59
C VAL A 342 41.42 -8.06 -5.15
N TYR A 343 41.20 -6.88 -4.55
CA TYR A 343 42.31 -6.02 -4.10
C TYR A 343 42.90 -6.39 -2.74
N GLU A 344 42.12 -6.99 -1.86
CA GLU A 344 42.52 -7.37 -0.50
C GLU A 344 43.89 -8.10 -0.42
N PRO A 345 44.20 -9.10 -1.28
CA PRO A 345 45.49 -9.82 -1.28
C PRO A 345 46.68 -8.97 -1.73
N HIS A 346 46.41 -7.80 -2.32
CA HIS A 346 47.41 -6.91 -2.91
C HIS A 346 47.70 -5.67 -2.07
N VAL A 347 47.06 -5.53 -0.90
CA VAL A 347 47.32 -4.42 0.05
C VAL A 347 48.79 -4.45 0.50
N GLY A 348 49.42 -3.29 0.50
CA GLY A 348 50.84 -3.12 0.80
C GLY A 348 51.79 -3.45 -0.36
N LYS A 349 51.30 -3.89 -1.51
CA LYS A 349 52.10 -4.29 -2.66
C LYS A 349 51.96 -3.28 -3.82
N SER A 350 52.99 -3.19 -4.65
CA SER A 350 52.90 -2.44 -5.92
C SER A 350 52.16 -3.29 -6.96
N LEU A 351 51.11 -2.71 -7.53
CA LEU A 351 50.38 -3.31 -8.64
C LEU A 351 51.11 -3.04 -9.94
N LYS A 352 51.85 -4.04 -10.46
CA LYS A 352 52.60 -3.93 -11.71
C LYS A 352 51.86 -4.51 -12.93
N GLN A 353 51.10 -5.55 -12.72
CA GLN A 353 50.28 -6.20 -13.76
C GLN A 353 48.93 -6.59 -13.20
N ILE A 354 47.89 -6.19 -13.90
CA ILE A 354 46.50 -6.55 -13.59
C ILE A 354 45.96 -7.36 -14.75
N ASP A 355 45.62 -8.63 -14.48
CA ASP A 355 44.88 -9.43 -15.45
C ASP A 355 43.40 -9.03 -15.36
N VAL A 356 43.01 -8.13 -16.25
CA VAL A 356 41.68 -7.51 -16.24
C VAL A 356 40.57 -8.55 -16.40
N GLU A 357 40.77 -9.56 -17.24
CA GLU A 357 39.71 -10.57 -17.48
C GLU A 357 39.53 -11.49 -16.26
N LEU A 358 40.64 -12.02 -15.74
CA LEU A 358 40.63 -12.88 -14.57
C LEU A 358 40.06 -12.14 -13.34
N TRP A 359 40.50 -10.91 -13.10
CA TRP A 359 40.07 -10.13 -11.96
C TRP A 359 38.61 -9.69 -12.10
N THR A 360 38.12 -9.41 -13.30
CA THR A 360 36.69 -9.11 -13.54
C THR A 360 35.81 -10.30 -13.16
N GLU A 361 36.19 -11.53 -13.58
CA GLU A 361 35.42 -12.73 -13.25
C GLU A 361 35.43 -13.03 -11.75
N GLN A 362 36.60 -12.86 -11.10
CA GLN A 362 36.73 -13.05 -9.65
C GLN A 362 35.90 -12.03 -8.85
N ALA A 363 35.99 -10.75 -9.20
CA ALA A 363 35.23 -9.68 -8.56
C ALA A 363 33.72 -9.87 -8.76
N TYR A 364 33.31 -10.14 -9.99
CA TYR A 364 31.90 -10.39 -10.29
C TYR A 364 31.35 -11.58 -9.51
N LYS A 365 32.08 -12.70 -9.44
CA LYS A 365 31.69 -13.90 -8.69
C LYS A 365 31.57 -13.61 -7.19
N ALA A 366 32.51 -12.85 -6.64
CA ALA A 366 32.48 -12.47 -5.22
C ALA A 366 31.26 -11.58 -4.90
N GLY A 367 31.02 -10.55 -5.72
CA GLY A 367 29.86 -9.66 -5.59
C GLY A 367 28.53 -10.42 -5.79
N PHE A 368 28.45 -11.35 -6.75
CA PHE A 368 27.27 -12.17 -6.97
C PHE A 368 26.97 -13.09 -5.77
N ASN A 369 27.98 -13.70 -5.16
CA ASN A 369 27.81 -14.49 -3.96
C ASN A 369 27.34 -13.62 -2.78
N TYR A 370 27.86 -12.40 -2.64
CA TYR A 370 27.41 -11.45 -1.64
C TYR A 370 25.91 -11.14 -1.77
N LEU A 371 25.39 -10.98 -2.99
CA LEU A 371 23.95 -10.75 -3.21
C LEU A 371 23.11 -11.95 -2.73
N ILE A 372 23.61 -13.18 -2.85
CA ILE A 372 22.89 -14.36 -2.41
C ILE A 372 22.96 -14.53 -0.88
N GLU A 373 24.16 -14.41 -0.32
CA GLU A 373 24.44 -14.74 1.07
C GLU A 373 24.03 -13.64 2.06
N VAL A 374 24.24 -12.37 1.68
CA VAL A 374 23.99 -11.22 2.57
C VAL A 374 22.70 -10.50 2.20
N GLU A 375 22.51 -10.14 0.93
CA GLU A 375 21.33 -9.42 0.46
C GLU A 375 20.13 -10.37 0.21
N ARG A 376 20.33 -11.68 0.32
CA ARG A 376 19.32 -12.74 0.28
C ARG A 376 18.52 -12.81 -1.03
N TYR A 377 19.10 -12.38 -2.14
CA TYR A 377 18.48 -12.59 -3.44
C TYR A 377 18.51 -14.06 -3.85
N SER A 378 17.42 -14.56 -4.41
CA SER A 378 17.44 -15.90 -4.99
C SER A 378 18.26 -15.92 -6.29
N LYS A 379 19.04 -16.97 -6.49
CA LYS A 379 19.83 -17.16 -7.72
C LYS A 379 18.99 -17.03 -8.99
N ASN A 380 17.77 -17.55 -8.98
CA ASN A 380 16.86 -17.46 -10.11
C ASN A 380 16.39 -16.04 -10.40
N ALA A 381 16.19 -15.20 -9.37
CA ALA A 381 15.83 -13.80 -9.54
C ALA A 381 16.97 -12.99 -10.16
N LEU A 382 18.21 -13.32 -9.85
CA LEU A 382 19.40 -12.66 -10.37
C LEU A 382 19.74 -13.05 -11.81
N THR A 383 19.39 -14.26 -12.25
CA THR A 383 19.76 -14.79 -13.58
C THR A 383 18.67 -14.58 -14.64
N GLN A 384 17.63 -13.81 -14.38
CA GLN A 384 16.51 -13.61 -15.31
C GLN A 384 16.05 -12.15 -15.34
N GLY A 385 15.43 -11.78 -16.46
CA GLY A 385 14.76 -10.49 -16.61
C GLY A 385 15.68 -9.30 -16.43
N ARG A 386 15.16 -8.23 -15.81
CA ARG A 386 15.87 -6.96 -15.62
C ARG A 386 17.11 -7.10 -14.74
N ASN A 387 17.08 -7.97 -13.75
CA ASN A 387 18.21 -8.18 -12.84
C ASN A 387 19.44 -8.72 -13.60
N LEU A 388 19.24 -9.64 -14.56
CA LEU A 388 20.33 -10.12 -15.40
C LEU A 388 21.02 -8.98 -16.14
N LEU A 389 20.27 -8.07 -16.76
CA LEU A 389 20.82 -6.88 -17.43
C LEU A 389 21.58 -5.98 -16.46
N THR A 390 21.03 -5.78 -15.26
CA THR A 390 21.67 -4.98 -14.22
C THR A 390 23.02 -5.59 -13.81
N LEU A 391 23.08 -6.90 -13.64
CA LEU A 391 24.31 -7.61 -13.29
C LEU A 391 25.36 -7.57 -14.40
N GLU A 392 24.96 -7.67 -15.66
CA GLU A 392 25.87 -7.47 -16.80
C GLU A 392 26.45 -6.05 -16.85
N ILE A 393 25.65 -5.03 -16.48
CA ILE A 393 26.13 -3.67 -16.33
C ILE A 393 27.18 -3.59 -15.21
N CYS A 394 26.91 -4.20 -14.04
CA CYS A 394 27.89 -4.25 -12.93
C CYS A 394 29.19 -4.91 -13.37
N LYS A 395 29.13 -6.02 -14.09
CA LYS A 395 30.31 -6.71 -14.63
C LYS A 395 31.11 -5.81 -15.57
N LYS A 396 30.41 -5.06 -16.45
CA LYS A 396 31.05 -4.09 -17.34
C LYS A 396 31.71 -2.93 -16.58
N MET A 397 31.06 -2.43 -15.54
CA MET A 397 31.62 -1.37 -14.67
C MET A 397 32.87 -1.84 -13.93
N ILE A 398 32.86 -3.04 -13.38
CA ILE A 398 34.04 -3.67 -12.76
C ILE A 398 35.18 -3.77 -13.75
N ARG A 399 34.92 -4.27 -14.97
CA ARG A 399 35.93 -4.37 -16.05
C ARG A 399 36.53 -3.01 -16.42
N GLN A 400 35.68 -2.00 -16.57
CA GLN A 400 36.17 -0.64 -16.92
C GLN A 400 37.05 -0.06 -15.81
N PHE A 401 36.70 -0.27 -14.56
CA PHE A 401 37.49 0.17 -13.42
C PHE A 401 38.85 -0.54 -13.40
N LEU A 402 38.87 -1.86 -13.57
CA LEU A 402 40.11 -2.64 -13.63
C LEU A 402 40.97 -2.27 -14.82
N GLN A 403 40.41 -1.94 -15.99
CA GLN A 403 41.12 -1.40 -17.14
C GLN A 403 41.77 -0.05 -16.88
N TYR A 404 41.07 0.82 -16.16
CA TYR A 404 41.60 2.11 -15.72
C TYR A 404 42.83 1.90 -14.83
N ASP A 405 42.74 1.02 -13.84
CA ASP A 405 43.84 0.72 -12.94
C ASP A 405 45.03 0.01 -13.63
N ALA A 406 44.75 -0.88 -14.59
CA ALA A 406 45.80 -1.53 -15.37
C ALA A 406 46.62 -0.51 -16.17
N ARG A 407 45.95 0.52 -16.74
CA ARG A 407 46.66 1.63 -17.43
C ARG A 407 47.52 2.44 -16.47
N ARG A 408 47.00 2.76 -15.28
CA ARG A 408 47.77 3.48 -14.24
C ARG A 408 48.96 2.68 -13.75
N ALA A 409 48.76 1.40 -13.48
CA ALA A 409 49.83 0.50 -13.06
C ALA A 409 50.97 0.36 -14.14
N ALA A 410 50.62 0.46 -15.40
CA ALA A 410 51.61 0.46 -16.50
C ALA A 410 52.36 1.77 -16.66
N GLN A 411 51.80 2.89 -16.22
CA GLN A 411 52.42 4.24 -16.36
C GLN A 411 53.24 4.65 -15.11
N GLY A 412 52.99 4.05 -13.94
CA GLY A 412 53.63 4.44 -12.72
C GLY A 412 53.56 3.36 -11.64
N THR A 413 54.03 3.70 -10.43
CA THR A 413 53.98 2.78 -9.29
C THR A 413 52.69 2.97 -8.49
N LEU A 414 51.70 2.14 -8.75
CA LEU A 414 50.44 2.12 -8.00
C LEU A 414 50.58 1.21 -6.77
N ILE A 415 50.62 1.81 -5.60
CA ILE A 415 50.70 1.06 -4.33
C ILE A 415 49.38 1.17 -3.57
N LEU A 416 48.74 0.04 -3.34
CA LEU A 416 47.51 -0.06 -2.57
C LEU A 416 47.87 -0.06 -1.08
N LYS A 417 47.41 0.95 -0.33
CA LYS A 417 47.66 1.07 1.13
C LYS A 417 46.56 0.45 1.97
N GLY A 418 45.33 0.43 1.45
CA GLY A 418 44.19 -0.15 2.13
C GLY A 418 42.97 -0.25 1.24
N VAL A 419 42.06 -1.17 1.57
CA VAL A 419 40.74 -1.36 0.98
C VAL A 419 39.74 -1.40 2.11
N GLU A 420 38.59 -0.76 1.98
CA GLU A 420 37.56 -0.65 3.02
C GLU A 420 38.15 -0.24 4.39
N THR A 421 39.05 0.73 4.34
CA THR A 421 39.84 1.13 5.53
C THR A 421 39.02 2.06 6.40
N LYS A 422 38.83 1.67 7.67
CA LYS A 422 38.16 2.50 8.65
C LYS A 422 39.08 3.64 9.08
N LEU A 423 38.59 4.86 9.03
CA LEU A 423 39.23 6.07 9.47
C LEU A 423 38.44 6.64 10.65
N ASP A 424 39.10 6.79 11.81
CA ASP A 424 38.53 7.46 12.97
C ASP A 424 39.48 8.62 13.36
N PHE A 425 38.90 9.80 13.59
CA PHE A 425 39.65 10.93 14.14
C PHE A 425 38.75 11.78 15.04
N GLU A 426 39.38 12.46 15.99
CA GLU A 426 38.68 13.35 16.91
C GLU A 426 39.06 14.79 16.61
N MET A 427 38.05 15.67 16.62
CA MET A 427 38.25 17.10 16.49
C MET A 427 37.56 17.83 17.63
N GLN A 428 38.27 18.78 18.24
CA GLN A 428 37.72 19.64 19.27
C GLN A 428 37.36 21.00 18.67
N HIS A 429 36.12 21.40 18.83
CA HIS A 429 35.65 22.70 18.39
C HIS A 429 35.60 23.66 19.58
N PRO A 430 36.06 24.93 19.48
CA PRO A 430 36.15 25.88 20.60
C PRO A 430 34.83 26.14 21.34
N THR A 431 33.69 26.04 20.65
CA THR A 431 32.35 26.31 21.19
C THR A 431 31.63 25.06 21.69
N LEU A 432 32.13 23.85 21.41
CA LEU A 432 31.52 22.60 21.86
C LEU A 432 32.24 22.02 23.04
N LYS A 433 31.50 21.63 24.08
CA LYS A 433 32.04 21.06 25.30
C LYS A 433 32.57 19.63 25.14
N LEU A 434 32.14 18.93 24.12
CA LEU A 434 32.48 17.54 23.84
C LEU A 434 33.32 17.44 22.55
N PRO A 435 34.34 16.56 22.52
CA PRO A 435 35.05 16.28 21.29
C PRO A 435 34.11 15.62 20.27
N MET A 436 34.23 16.03 19.02
CA MET A 436 33.51 15.40 17.91
C MET A 436 34.32 14.24 17.37
N LYS A 437 33.78 13.05 17.42
CA LYS A 437 34.38 11.88 16.81
C LYS A 437 33.88 11.75 15.38
N PHE A 438 34.79 11.75 14.42
CA PHE A 438 34.46 11.46 13.00
C PHE A 438 34.86 10.03 12.69
N THR A 439 33.99 9.33 11.98
CA THR A 439 34.21 7.95 11.54
C THR A 439 33.80 7.80 10.08
N GLY A 440 34.55 7.02 9.34
CA GLY A 440 34.25 6.74 7.95
C GLY A 440 34.96 5.49 7.49
N VAL A 441 34.49 4.97 6.38
CA VAL A 441 35.20 3.91 5.64
C VAL A 441 35.59 4.49 4.31
N VAL A 442 36.85 4.35 3.95
CA VAL A 442 37.38 4.73 2.64
C VAL A 442 37.50 3.46 1.81
N ASP A 443 36.79 3.45 0.70
CA ASP A 443 36.73 2.27 -0.21
C ASP A 443 38.13 1.82 -0.62
N ARG A 444 39.03 2.79 -0.85
CA ARG A 444 40.38 2.50 -1.28
C ARG A 444 41.36 3.63 -0.91
N LEU A 445 42.47 3.27 -0.35
CA LEU A 445 43.59 4.15 -0.05
C LEU A 445 44.81 3.73 -0.89
N GLU A 446 45.33 4.65 -1.69
CA GLU A 446 46.43 4.38 -2.63
C GLU A 446 47.47 5.49 -2.65
N VAL A 447 48.68 5.13 -3.08
CA VAL A 447 49.76 6.08 -3.46
C VAL A 447 50.17 5.77 -4.88
N TYR A 448 50.22 6.85 -5.68
CA TYR A 448 50.56 6.79 -7.09
C TYR A 448 51.80 7.59 -7.39
#